data_2e2c44d28f80b1f622fa06a2948f960e
#
_entry.id   2e2c44d28f80b1f622fa06a2948f960e
#
_cell.length_a   1.000
_cell.length_b   1.000
_cell.length_c   1.000
_cell.angle_alpha   90.00
_cell.angle_beta   90.00
_cell.angle_gamma   90.00
#
_symmetry.space_group_name_H-M   'P 1'
#
loop_
_entity.id
_entity.type
_entity.pdbx_description
1 polymer ?
#
loop_
_entity_poly.entity_id
_entity_poly.type
_entity_poly.pdbx_seq_one_letter_code
_entity_poly.pdbx_strand_id
1 'polypeptide(L)'
;QSYNDIFAGDPTWVTEAIGGRFNDGRTKVTKTSFRFLQTLYNLGPSPEPNLTILWSPDLPQGFKDFCAKVSADTSSIQYENDELMREVRHSDDYGIACCVSYQDIGRQIQFFGARCNLAKALLLAINGGRCENTGTLMVKGIPALSEGPLRFEEVMRNYKMVLTEIARVYNEAMNIIHYMHDKYYYEKAQMAFVDTDPRINLAYGVAGLSIALDSLSAIKYAKVTTRRNAEGLSEGFDIQGEFPCFGNNDDRVDHLGVDLVYFFSEELKKLPVYKNARPTLSLLTITSNVMYGKKTGATPDGRAKGVAFA
;
A
#
# COMPACT_ATOMS: atom_id res chain seq x y z
N GLN A 1 24.08 -5.47 -18.63
CA GLN A 1 22.83 -6.03 -18.10
C GLN A 1 21.76 -4.97 -18.28
N SER A 2 20.59 -5.36 -18.81
CA SER A 2 19.48 -4.42 -18.86
C SER A 2 19.02 -4.14 -17.43
N TYR A 3 18.53 -2.94 -17.20
CA TYR A 3 17.97 -2.53 -15.90
C TYR A 3 16.87 -3.48 -15.40
N ASN A 4 16.11 -4.08 -16.31
CA ASN A 4 15.08 -5.06 -15.99
C ASN A 4 15.64 -6.37 -15.41
N ASP A 5 16.86 -6.72 -15.71
CA ASP A 5 17.50 -7.96 -15.22
C ASP A 5 17.92 -7.84 -13.75
N ILE A 6 18.10 -6.60 -13.24
CA ILE A 6 18.46 -6.33 -11.85
C ILE A 6 17.28 -6.58 -10.91
N PHE A 7 16.05 -6.45 -11.39
CA PHE A 7 14.83 -6.62 -10.59
C PHE A 7 14.25 -8.03 -10.60
N ALA A 8 14.74 -8.89 -11.47
CA ALA A 8 14.22 -10.25 -11.64
C ALA A 8 14.51 -11.19 -10.46
N GLY A 9 14.99 -10.70 -9.35
CA GLY A 9 15.26 -11.55 -8.21
C GLY A 9 15.95 -10.80 -7.08
N ASP A 10 15.35 -9.85 -6.61
CA ASP A 10 15.74 -8.79 -5.71
C ASP A 10 16.15 -9.17 -4.26
N PRO A 11 17.18 -10.00 -4.03
CA PRO A 11 17.70 -10.20 -2.68
C PRO A 11 18.71 -9.13 -2.25
N THR A 12 19.05 -8.18 -3.12
CA THR A 12 20.13 -7.20 -2.86
C THR A 12 19.64 -5.76 -2.86
N TRP A 13 18.34 -5.55 -2.66
CA TRP A 13 17.79 -4.22 -2.59
C TRP A 13 18.28 -3.50 -1.33
N VAL A 14 19.00 -2.42 -1.53
CA VAL A 14 19.42 -1.51 -0.46
C VAL A 14 18.59 -0.24 -0.56
N THR A 15 17.81 0.03 0.47
CA THR A 15 17.13 1.32 0.65
C THR A 15 17.97 2.20 1.54
N GLU A 16 18.28 3.39 1.06
CA GLU A 16 19.05 4.38 1.81
C GLU A 16 18.14 5.52 2.25
N ALA A 17 18.27 5.94 3.52
CA ALA A 17 17.59 7.10 4.05
C ALA A 17 18.63 8.10 4.56
N ILE A 18 18.57 9.34 4.07
CA ILE A 18 19.48 10.41 4.43
C ILE A 18 18.72 11.68 4.86
N GLY A 19 19.39 12.65 5.40
CA GLY A 19 18.74 13.82 6.00
C GLY A 19 18.36 13.55 7.44
N GLY A 20 17.29 14.18 7.89
CA GLY A 20 16.81 14.07 9.27
C GLY A 20 17.66 14.81 10.30
N ARG A 21 17.17 14.78 11.53
CA ARG A 21 17.80 15.45 12.67
C ARG A 21 17.86 14.51 13.87
N PHE A 22 18.84 14.76 14.75
CA PHE A 22 18.86 14.19 16.08
C PHE A 22 17.84 14.89 17.00
N ASN A 23 17.43 14.21 18.07
CA ASN A 23 16.51 14.79 19.06
C ASN A 23 17.09 16.03 19.77
N ASP A 24 18.41 16.17 19.78
CA ASP A 24 19.11 17.36 20.30
C ASP A 24 19.15 18.55 19.31
N GLY A 25 18.52 18.41 18.14
CA GLY A 25 18.42 19.46 17.13
C GLY A 25 19.55 19.50 16.11
N ARG A 26 20.61 18.71 16.26
CA ARG A 26 21.69 18.64 15.25
C ARG A 26 21.21 17.96 14.00
N THR A 27 21.71 18.41 12.85
CA THR A 27 21.43 17.73 11.56
C THR A 27 22.26 16.45 11.39
N LYS A 28 21.68 15.45 10.76
CA LYS A 28 22.39 14.23 10.31
C LYS A 28 23.05 14.41 8.94
N VAL A 29 22.86 15.54 8.28
CA VAL A 29 23.43 15.81 6.97
C VAL A 29 24.95 15.95 7.03
N THR A 30 25.64 15.20 6.18
CA THR A 30 27.10 15.19 6.05
C THR A 30 27.51 15.32 4.58
N LYS A 31 28.81 15.40 4.30
CA LYS A 31 29.32 15.31 2.92
C LYS A 31 28.90 14.02 2.22
N THR A 32 28.74 12.93 2.97
CA THR A 32 28.28 11.64 2.44
C THR A 32 26.85 11.73 1.94
N SER A 33 25.97 12.49 2.62
CA SER A 33 24.61 12.71 2.16
C SER A 33 24.54 13.34 0.75
N PHE A 34 25.41 14.31 0.47
CA PHE A 34 25.53 14.87 -0.89
C PHE A 34 26.08 13.87 -1.91
N ARG A 35 26.97 12.97 -1.51
CA ARG A 35 27.48 11.92 -2.38
C ARG A 35 26.42 10.90 -2.75
N PHE A 36 25.54 10.52 -1.80
CA PHE A 36 24.39 9.67 -2.08
C PHE A 36 23.46 10.32 -3.12
N LEU A 37 23.13 11.60 -2.95
CA LEU A 37 22.34 12.33 -3.94
C LEU A 37 23.02 12.33 -5.33
N GLN A 38 24.33 12.52 -5.36
CA GLN A 38 25.09 12.50 -6.62
C GLN A 38 25.00 11.14 -7.34
N THR A 39 24.83 10.02 -6.62
CA THR A 39 24.70 8.71 -7.27
C THR A 39 23.48 8.62 -8.17
N LEU A 40 22.40 9.37 -7.85
CA LEU A 40 21.18 9.40 -8.68
C LEU A 40 21.46 10.01 -10.06
N TYR A 41 22.32 11.02 -10.16
CA TYR A 41 22.78 11.54 -11.45
C TYR A 41 23.60 10.52 -12.23
N ASN A 42 24.45 9.76 -11.53
CA ASN A 42 25.30 8.75 -12.18
C ASN A 42 24.48 7.58 -12.74
N LEU A 43 23.34 7.26 -12.09
CA LEU A 43 22.42 6.20 -12.52
C LEU A 43 21.44 6.68 -13.60
N GLY A 44 21.19 7.99 -13.67
CA GLY A 44 20.19 8.58 -14.53
C GLY A 44 18.76 8.43 -14.02
N PRO A 45 17.77 8.98 -14.73
CA PRO A 45 16.37 8.88 -14.36
C PRO A 45 15.93 7.42 -14.32
N SER A 46 15.60 6.93 -13.13
CA SER A 46 15.24 5.54 -12.89
C SER A 46 14.30 5.45 -11.69
N PRO A 47 13.24 4.60 -11.74
CA PRO A 47 12.39 4.40 -10.58
C PRO A 47 13.11 3.73 -9.41
N GLU A 48 14.25 3.06 -9.67
CA GLU A 48 15.05 2.36 -8.68
C GLU A 48 16.56 2.48 -9.01
N PRO A 49 17.42 2.53 -8.03
CA PRO A 49 17.13 2.63 -6.60
C PRO A 49 16.50 3.97 -6.24
N ASN A 50 15.57 3.99 -5.29
CA ASN A 50 15.08 5.23 -4.72
C ASN A 50 15.86 5.62 -3.47
N LEU A 51 15.89 6.93 -3.20
CA LEU A 51 16.54 7.51 -2.04
C LEU A 51 15.49 8.23 -1.20
N THR A 52 15.41 7.90 0.08
CA THR A 52 14.50 8.57 1.01
C THR A 52 15.19 9.74 1.68
N ILE A 53 14.58 10.92 1.59
CA ILE A 53 14.99 12.11 2.35
C ILE A 53 14.08 12.23 3.57
N LEU A 54 14.67 12.15 4.76
CA LEU A 54 14.02 12.46 6.01
C LEU A 54 13.97 13.98 6.14
N TRP A 55 12.85 14.55 5.73
CA TRP A 55 12.69 15.98 5.54
C TRP A 55 12.31 16.71 6.82
N SER A 56 13.00 17.84 7.07
CA SER A 56 12.63 18.85 8.07
C SER A 56 12.89 20.26 7.51
N PRO A 57 12.08 21.27 7.84
CA PRO A 57 12.33 22.65 7.43
C PRO A 57 13.68 23.17 7.93
N ASP A 58 14.18 22.63 9.04
CA ASP A 58 15.44 23.01 9.67
C ASP A 58 16.69 22.34 9.11
N LEU A 59 16.56 21.53 8.04
CA LEU A 59 17.72 21.01 7.34
C LEU A 59 18.54 22.14 6.70
N PRO A 60 19.86 21.97 6.54
CA PRO A 60 20.72 22.96 5.89
C PRO A 60 20.19 23.39 4.52
N GLN A 61 20.11 24.68 4.25
CA GLN A 61 19.50 25.20 3.01
C GLN A 61 20.16 24.62 1.76
N GLY A 62 21.50 24.57 1.70
CA GLY A 62 22.22 24.00 0.55
C GLY A 62 21.90 22.52 0.32
N PHE A 63 21.55 21.75 1.36
CA PHE A 63 21.10 20.38 1.21
C PHE A 63 19.67 20.32 0.64
N LYS A 64 18.77 21.17 1.14
CA LYS A 64 17.38 21.28 0.62
C LYS A 64 17.37 21.66 -0.85
N ASP A 65 18.17 22.65 -1.24
CA ASP A 65 18.28 23.12 -2.62
C ASP A 65 18.83 22.00 -3.54
N PHE A 66 19.81 21.25 -3.07
CA PHE A 66 20.36 20.15 -3.85
C PHE A 66 19.38 18.98 -3.97
N CYS A 67 18.65 18.63 -2.89
CA CYS A 67 17.57 17.63 -2.97
C CYS A 67 16.49 18.04 -3.98
N ALA A 68 16.03 19.29 -3.93
CA ALA A 68 15.03 19.80 -4.88
C ALA A 68 15.51 19.70 -6.33
N LYS A 69 16.77 20.08 -6.57
CA LYS A 69 17.38 19.98 -7.91
C LYS A 69 17.43 18.52 -8.39
N VAL A 70 17.93 17.61 -7.56
CA VAL A 70 18.02 16.18 -7.92
C VAL A 70 16.64 15.58 -8.15
N SER A 71 15.65 15.93 -7.33
CA SER A 71 14.26 15.51 -7.52
C SER A 71 13.71 15.92 -8.89
N ALA A 72 13.91 17.19 -9.27
CA ALA A 72 13.44 17.70 -10.55
C ALA A 72 14.12 17.00 -11.74
N ASP A 73 15.40 16.70 -11.59
CA ASP A 73 16.20 16.13 -12.67
C ASP A 73 16.04 14.60 -12.83
N THR A 74 15.76 13.86 -11.73
CA THR A 74 15.83 12.38 -11.73
C THR A 74 14.53 11.68 -11.36
N SER A 75 13.62 12.35 -10.65
CA SER A 75 12.40 11.74 -10.09
C SER A 75 12.64 10.50 -9.20
N SER A 76 13.83 10.38 -8.60
CA SER A 76 14.28 9.20 -7.85
C SER A 76 14.36 9.44 -6.34
N ILE A 77 13.75 10.51 -5.84
CA ILE A 77 13.74 10.86 -4.42
C ILE A 77 12.33 10.75 -3.86
N GLN A 78 12.23 10.14 -2.69
CA GLN A 78 11.05 10.12 -1.83
C GLN A 78 11.29 10.98 -0.60
N TYR A 79 10.28 11.73 -0.15
CA TYR A 79 10.37 12.58 1.02
C TYR A 79 9.48 12.07 2.14
N GLU A 80 10.02 12.01 3.36
CA GLU A 80 9.31 11.66 4.58
C GLU A 80 9.40 12.78 5.60
N ASN A 81 8.32 13.04 6.34
CA ASN A 81 8.28 14.07 7.36
C ASN A 81 9.02 13.64 8.62
N ASP A 82 10.29 14.06 8.77
CA ASP A 82 11.15 13.69 9.90
C ASP A 82 10.60 14.18 11.24
N GLU A 83 10.00 15.37 11.29
CA GLU A 83 9.48 15.92 12.54
C GLU A 83 8.31 15.11 13.06
N LEU A 84 7.33 14.85 12.20
CA LEU A 84 6.18 14.02 12.55
C LEU A 84 6.60 12.60 12.96
N MET A 85 7.54 12.00 12.23
CA MET A 85 8.02 10.66 12.55
C MET A 85 8.71 10.60 13.90
N ARG A 86 9.59 11.57 14.22
CA ARG A 86 10.24 11.64 15.54
C ARG A 86 9.25 11.90 16.66
N GLU A 87 8.27 12.76 16.43
CA GLU A 87 7.20 13.04 17.40
C GLU A 87 6.37 11.80 17.71
N VAL A 88 5.84 11.14 16.68
CA VAL A 88 4.96 9.96 16.83
C VAL A 88 5.69 8.76 17.40
N ARG A 89 6.97 8.60 17.09
CA ARG A 89 7.78 7.43 17.49
C ARG A 89 8.68 7.65 18.68
N HIS A 90 8.87 8.92 19.09
CA HIS A 90 9.79 9.30 20.17
C HIS A 90 11.22 8.78 19.94
N SER A 91 11.66 8.71 18.68
CA SER A 91 12.95 8.18 18.26
C SER A 91 13.49 8.96 17.06
N ASP A 92 14.79 9.21 17.06
CA ASP A 92 15.54 9.75 15.91
C ASP A 92 16.40 8.69 15.22
N ASP A 93 16.33 7.43 15.68
CA ASP A 93 17.09 6.29 15.19
C ASP A 93 16.17 5.37 14.39
N TYR A 94 15.74 5.85 13.24
CA TYR A 94 14.84 5.13 12.35
C TYR A 94 15.24 5.27 10.89
N GLY A 95 14.69 4.42 10.06
CA GLY A 95 14.77 4.48 8.61
C GLY A 95 13.44 4.10 7.97
N ILE A 96 13.36 4.31 6.67
CA ILE A 96 12.24 3.85 5.87
C ILE A 96 12.68 2.60 5.11
N ALA A 97 12.14 1.46 5.50
CA ALA A 97 12.43 0.21 4.83
C ALA A 97 11.63 0.09 3.54
N CYS A 98 12.26 -0.40 2.48
CA CYS A 98 11.70 -0.50 1.15
C CYS A 98 11.22 0.88 0.65
N CYS A 99 9.92 1.09 0.49
CA CYS A 99 9.37 2.32 -0.09
C CYS A 99 8.77 3.25 0.97
N VAL A 100 8.07 2.71 1.98
CA VAL A 100 7.20 3.52 2.87
C VAL A 100 7.09 2.99 4.29
N SER A 101 7.88 2.01 4.68
CA SER A 101 7.72 1.35 5.97
C SER A 101 8.69 1.90 7.00
N TYR A 102 8.15 2.54 8.04
CA TYR A 102 8.93 2.94 9.21
C TYR A 102 9.56 1.73 9.91
N GLN A 103 10.82 1.85 10.28
CA GLN A 103 11.55 0.83 11.03
C GLN A 103 12.56 1.47 12.00
N ASP A 104 12.51 1.10 13.28
CA ASP A 104 13.58 1.41 14.23
C ASP A 104 14.81 0.59 13.86
N ILE A 105 15.93 1.26 13.58
CA ILE A 105 17.16 0.64 13.10
C ILE A 105 17.72 -0.32 14.17
N GLY A 106 18.00 -1.55 13.76
CA GLY A 106 18.54 -2.60 14.62
C GLY A 106 17.55 -3.21 15.61
N ARG A 107 16.39 -2.59 15.85
CA ARG A 107 15.41 -3.04 16.87
C ARG A 107 14.14 -3.63 16.28
N GLN A 108 13.92 -3.40 15.00
CA GLN A 108 12.76 -3.92 14.29
C GLN A 108 13.19 -4.56 12.98
N ILE A 109 12.44 -5.57 12.58
CA ILE A 109 12.48 -6.11 11.22
C ILE A 109 11.07 -6.08 10.65
N GLN A 110 10.98 -5.92 9.34
CA GLN A 110 9.73 -5.94 8.63
C GLN A 110 9.71 -7.10 7.65
N PHE A 111 8.62 -7.85 7.70
CA PHE A 111 8.30 -8.85 6.72
C PHE A 111 7.15 -8.39 5.84
N PHE A 112 7.34 -8.42 4.53
CA PHE A 112 6.35 -8.04 3.54
C PHE A 112 6.34 -9.07 2.42
N GLY A 113 5.20 -9.72 2.15
CA GLY A 113 5.14 -10.83 1.20
C GLY A 113 4.09 -10.71 0.10
N ALA A 114 3.05 -9.90 0.29
CA ALA A 114 1.95 -9.82 -0.66
C ALA A 114 1.12 -8.53 -0.48
N ARG A 115 0.18 -8.28 -1.40
CA ARG A 115 -0.77 -7.17 -1.33
C ARG A 115 -2.19 -7.63 -1.62
N CYS A 116 -3.16 -7.01 -0.94
CA CYS A 116 -4.58 -7.20 -1.18
C CYS A 116 -5.11 -6.16 -2.18
N ASN A 117 -5.88 -6.60 -3.17
CA ASN A 117 -6.55 -5.73 -4.13
C ASN A 117 -7.95 -5.36 -3.61
N LEU A 118 -8.09 -4.16 -3.03
CA LEU A 118 -9.34 -3.67 -2.46
C LEU A 118 -10.44 -3.45 -3.50
N ALA A 119 -10.10 -2.97 -4.70
CA ALA A 119 -11.06 -2.79 -5.78
C ALA A 119 -11.64 -4.13 -6.26
N LYS A 120 -10.81 -5.17 -6.34
CA LYS A 120 -11.25 -6.53 -6.64
C LYS A 120 -12.16 -7.09 -5.56
N ALA A 121 -11.81 -6.85 -4.30
CA ALA A 121 -12.63 -7.24 -3.15
C ALA A 121 -14.04 -6.59 -3.19
N LEU A 122 -14.12 -5.32 -3.61
CA LEU A 122 -15.41 -4.64 -3.80
C LEU A 122 -16.24 -5.29 -4.93
N LEU A 123 -15.60 -5.67 -6.04
CA LEU A 123 -16.29 -6.40 -7.12
C LEU A 123 -16.78 -7.78 -6.67
N LEU A 124 -16.05 -8.49 -5.83
CA LEU A 124 -16.54 -9.73 -5.20
C LEU A 124 -17.79 -9.47 -4.35
N ALA A 125 -17.83 -8.38 -3.59
CA ALA A 125 -18.99 -8.01 -2.79
C ALA A 125 -20.24 -7.71 -3.65
N ILE A 126 -20.05 -7.06 -4.82
CA ILE A 126 -21.13 -6.74 -5.77
C ILE A 126 -21.63 -7.97 -6.51
N ASN A 127 -20.76 -8.98 -6.71
CA ASN A 127 -21.05 -10.20 -7.46
C ASN A 127 -21.36 -11.42 -6.58
N GLY A 128 -21.78 -11.24 -5.33
CA GLY A 128 -22.15 -12.35 -4.44
C GLY A 128 -21.01 -13.29 -4.13
N GLY A 129 -19.79 -12.76 -4.02
CA GLY A 129 -18.55 -13.50 -3.76
C GLY A 129 -17.90 -14.15 -5.01
N ARG A 130 -18.44 -13.89 -6.20
CA ARG A 130 -17.92 -14.44 -7.47
C ARG A 130 -16.98 -13.46 -8.16
N CYS A 131 -15.93 -13.98 -8.76
CA CYS A 131 -15.00 -13.20 -9.59
C CYS A 131 -15.69 -12.76 -10.89
N GLU A 132 -15.71 -11.46 -11.16
CA GLU A 132 -16.35 -10.86 -12.33
C GLU A 132 -15.71 -11.29 -13.67
N ASN A 133 -14.44 -11.71 -13.63
CA ASN A 133 -13.72 -12.13 -14.84
C ASN A 133 -13.86 -13.61 -15.16
N THR A 134 -14.02 -14.47 -14.15
CA THR A 134 -13.99 -15.94 -14.31
C THR A 134 -15.28 -16.62 -13.85
N GLY A 135 -16.18 -15.93 -13.19
CA GLY A 135 -17.37 -16.50 -12.56
C GLY A 135 -17.10 -17.41 -11.35
N THR A 136 -15.83 -17.65 -11.01
CA THR A 136 -15.45 -18.52 -9.91
C THR A 136 -15.92 -17.97 -8.56
N LEU A 137 -16.56 -18.80 -7.73
CA LEU A 137 -16.94 -18.45 -6.38
C LEU A 137 -15.68 -18.39 -5.49
N MET A 138 -15.30 -17.18 -5.12
CA MET A 138 -14.10 -16.90 -4.30
C MET A 138 -14.43 -16.80 -2.81
N VAL A 139 -15.57 -16.17 -2.48
CA VAL A 139 -16.02 -16.00 -1.10
C VAL A 139 -17.44 -16.49 -0.96
N LYS A 140 -17.67 -17.44 -0.06
CA LYS A 140 -18.99 -18.04 0.16
C LYS A 140 -19.85 -17.17 1.08
N GLY A 141 -21.19 -17.29 0.92
CA GLY A 141 -22.12 -16.69 1.87
C GLY A 141 -22.36 -15.17 1.71
N ILE A 142 -21.88 -14.56 0.62
CA ILE A 142 -22.14 -13.16 0.33
C ILE A 142 -23.54 -13.02 -0.24
N PRO A 143 -24.46 -12.26 0.42
CA PRO A 143 -25.84 -12.10 -0.05
C PRO A 143 -25.90 -11.45 -1.43
N ALA A 144 -26.93 -11.81 -2.19
CA ALA A 144 -27.28 -11.08 -3.41
C ALA A 144 -27.69 -9.64 -3.05
N LEU A 145 -27.32 -8.69 -3.90
CA LEU A 145 -27.77 -7.31 -3.80
C LEU A 145 -29.19 -7.19 -4.35
N SER A 146 -29.92 -6.19 -3.84
CA SER A 146 -31.26 -5.84 -4.36
C SER A 146 -31.18 -5.44 -5.82
N GLU A 147 -32.27 -5.66 -6.56
CA GLU A 147 -32.40 -5.20 -7.95
C GLU A 147 -32.39 -3.67 -8.06
N GLY A 148 -31.94 -3.18 -9.22
CA GLY A 148 -31.88 -1.75 -9.52
C GLY A 148 -30.55 -1.10 -9.15
N PRO A 149 -30.58 0.20 -8.77
CA PRO A 149 -29.36 0.90 -8.36
C PRO A 149 -28.74 0.29 -7.11
N LEU A 150 -27.40 0.29 -7.06
CA LEU A 150 -26.65 -0.18 -5.90
C LEU A 150 -26.99 0.66 -4.67
N ARG A 151 -27.21 -0.01 -3.55
CA ARG A 151 -27.47 0.62 -2.25
C ARG A 151 -26.20 0.55 -1.41
N PHE A 152 -25.76 1.69 -0.92
CA PHE A 152 -24.48 1.81 -0.21
C PHE A 152 -24.39 0.84 0.99
N GLU A 153 -25.44 0.76 1.81
CA GLU A 153 -25.47 -0.07 3.02
C GLU A 153 -25.36 -1.57 2.69
N GLU A 154 -26.02 -2.01 1.60
CA GLU A 154 -25.97 -3.40 1.15
C GLU A 154 -24.56 -3.75 0.63
N VAL A 155 -24.01 -2.88 -0.23
CA VAL A 155 -22.67 -3.06 -0.77
C VAL A 155 -21.63 -3.05 0.34
N MET A 156 -21.71 -2.10 1.27
CA MET A 156 -20.77 -1.96 2.38
C MET A 156 -20.81 -3.15 3.33
N ARG A 157 -22.01 -3.66 3.65
CA ARG A 157 -22.17 -4.90 4.42
C ARG A 157 -21.47 -6.07 3.75
N ASN A 158 -21.74 -6.31 2.47
CA ASN A 158 -21.13 -7.38 1.69
C ASN A 158 -19.62 -7.19 1.56
N TYR A 159 -19.18 -5.95 1.39
CA TYR A 159 -17.75 -5.63 1.28
C TYR A 159 -17.00 -5.95 2.58
N LYS A 160 -17.56 -5.60 3.73
CA LYS A 160 -17.01 -5.97 5.02
C LYS A 160 -16.91 -7.49 5.19
N MET A 161 -17.93 -8.25 4.79
CA MET A 161 -17.89 -9.71 4.83
C MET A 161 -16.76 -10.27 3.94
N VAL A 162 -16.61 -9.75 2.74
CA VAL A 162 -15.52 -10.13 1.83
C VAL A 162 -14.15 -9.77 2.42
N LEU A 163 -13.99 -8.58 3.00
CA LEU A 163 -12.73 -8.15 3.61
C LEU A 163 -12.35 -8.97 4.83
N THR A 164 -13.32 -9.40 5.66
CA THR A 164 -13.08 -10.31 6.79
C THR A 164 -12.53 -11.66 6.30
N GLU A 165 -13.11 -12.25 5.25
CA GLU A 165 -12.59 -13.49 4.68
C GLU A 165 -11.22 -13.30 4.01
N ILE A 166 -11.04 -12.18 3.29
CA ILE A 166 -9.74 -11.85 2.70
C ILE A 166 -8.68 -11.67 3.80
N ALA A 167 -9.01 -11.00 4.91
CA ALA A 167 -8.06 -10.86 6.02
C ALA A 167 -7.59 -12.23 6.53
N ARG A 168 -8.51 -13.20 6.67
CA ARG A 168 -8.18 -14.56 7.08
C ARG A 168 -7.23 -15.25 6.09
N VAL A 169 -7.60 -15.27 4.81
CA VAL A 169 -6.79 -15.92 3.76
C VAL A 169 -5.44 -15.22 3.59
N TYR A 170 -5.43 -13.89 3.67
CA TYR A 170 -4.22 -13.10 3.55
C TYR A 170 -3.27 -13.37 4.72
N ASN A 171 -3.80 -13.41 5.95
CA ASN A 171 -3.01 -13.74 7.13
C ASN A 171 -2.42 -15.16 7.06
N GLU A 172 -3.20 -16.16 6.64
CA GLU A 172 -2.72 -17.52 6.46
C GLU A 172 -1.59 -17.59 5.41
N ALA A 173 -1.77 -16.91 4.26
CA ALA A 173 -0.74 -16.84 3.23
C ALA A 173 0.55 -16.18 3.74
N MET A 174 0.43 -15.05 4.45
CA MET A 174 1.57 -14.34 5.02
C MET A 174 2.29 -15.17 6.09
N ASN A 175 1.57 -15.89 6.92
CA ASN A 175 2.16 -16.79 7.92
C ASN A 175 2.95 -17.94 7.25
N ILE A 176 2.42 -18.53 6.18
CA ILE A 176 3.12 -19.57 5.43
C ILE A 176 4.39 -19.02 4.78
N ILE A 177 4.30 -17.87 4.13
CA ILE A 177 5.45 -17.23 3.47
C ILE A 177 6.51 -16.89 4.52
N HIS A 178 6.14 -16.28 5.65
CA HIS A 178 7.04 -15.92 6.75
C HIS A 178 7.72 -17.18 7.34
N TYR A 179 6.95 -18.23 7.61
CA TYR A 179 7.50 -19.51 8.07
C TYR A 179 8.51 -20.11 7.08
N MET A 180 8.22 -20.06 5.78
CA MET A 180 9.12 -20.60 4.75
C MET A 180 10.43 -19.81 4.66
N HIS A 181 10.37 -18.48 4.79
CA HIS A 181 11.58 -17.66 4.85
C HIS A 181 12.42 -17.98 6.09
N ASP A 182 11.79 -18.08 7.25
CA ASP A 182 12.48 -18.46 8.49
C ASP A 182 13.11 -19.88 8.40
N LYS A 183 12.38 -20.84 7.87
CA LYS A 183 12.83 -22.22 7.68
C LYS A 183 14.11 -22.30 6.84
N TYR A 184 14.25 -21.47 5.81
CA TYR A 184 15.41 -21.48 4.93
C TYR A 184 16.49 -20.45 5.31
N TYR A 185 16.51 -19.99 6.53
CA TYR A 185 17.53 -19.08 7.09
C TYR A 185 17.58 -17.67 6.48
N TYR A 186 16.63 -17.31 5.66
CA TYR A 186 16.61 -15.98 5.05
C TYR A 186 16.59 -14.86 6.08
N GLU A 187 15.71 -14.96 7.08
CA GLU A 187 15.61 -13.98 8.16
C GLU A 187 16.90 -13.92 8.99
N LYS A 188 17.48 -15.07 9.35
CA LYS A 188 18.73 -15.12 10.12
C LYS A 188 19.87 -14.39 9.42
N ALA A 189 19.94 -14.47 8.09
CA ALA A 189 20.96 -13.74 7.33
C ALA A 189 20.72 -12.23 7.41
N GLN A 190 19.46 -11.78 7.37
CA GLN A 190 19.11 -10.36 7.52
C GLN A 190 19.26 -9.84 8.94
N MET A 191 19.16 -10.71 9.94
CA MET A 191 19.26 -10.35 11.37
C MET A 191 20.71 -10.15 11.86
N ALA A 192 21.72 -10.23 10.99
CA ALA A 192 23.12 -10.08 11.39
C ALA A 192 23.46 -8.73 12.06
N PHE A 193 22.64 -7.69 11.79
CA PHE A 193 22.84 -6.33 12.30
C PHE A 193 21.68 -5.83 13.16
N VAL A 194 20.85 -6.73 13.68
CA VAL A 194 19.71 -6.37 14.55
C VAL A 194 19.89 -6.96 15.95
N ASP A 195 19.11 -6.47 16.90
CA ASP A 195 19.09 -6.95 18.27
C ASP A 195 18.74 -8.44 18.36
N THR A 196 19.10 -9.07 19.48
CA THR A 196 18.83 -10.50 19.71
C THR A 196 17.35 -10.85 19.76
N ASP A 197 16.51 -9.88 20.11
CA ASP A 197 15.03 -10.03 20.18
C ASP A 197 14.35 -8.84 19.47
N PRO A 198 14.47 -8.75 18.16
CA PRO A 198 13.88 -7.65 17.42
C PRO A 198 12.36 -7.78 17.34
N ARG A 199 11.66 -6.66 17.34
CA ARG A 199 10.23 -6.63 17.03
C ARG A 199 10.02 -6.95 15.56
N ILE A 200 9.23 -7.98 15.27
CA ILE A 200 8.86 -8.33 13.91
C ILE A 200 7.56 -7.60 13.56
N ASN A 201 7.59 -6.80 12.50
CA ASN A 201 6.39 -6.21 11.89
C ASN A 201 6.01 -7.02 10.65
N LEU A 202 4.78 -7.52 10.62
CA LEU A 202 4.21 -8.20 9.46
C LEU A 202 3.38 -7.18 8.68
N ALA A 203 3.91 -6.72 7.55
CA ALA A 203 3.27 -5.67 6.75
C ALA A 203 2.29 -6.24 5.75
N TYR A 204 1.02 -5.92 5.95
CA TYR A 204 -0.06 -6.21 5.02
C TYR A 204 -0.23 -5.02 4.09
N GLY A 205 0.10 -5.18 2.81
CA GLY A 205 -0.08 -4.15 1.80
C GLY A 205 -1.47 -4.20 1.17
N VAL A 206 -2.01 -3.04 0.82
CA VAL A 206 -3.23 -2.92 0.03
C VAL A 206 -2.98 -2.13 -1.25
N ALA A 207 -3.71 -2.45 -2.31
CA ALA A 207 -3.70 -1.76 -3.59
C ALA A 207 -5.12 -1.39 -4.00
N GLY A 208 -5.28 -0.31 -4.77
CA GLY A 208 -6.57 0.13 -5.28
C GLY A 208 -7.47 0.76 -4.22
N LEU A 209 -6.89 1.40 -3.20
CA LEU A 209 -7.65 2.12 -2.18
C LEU A 209 -8.46 3.26 -2.82
N SER A 210 -7.84 4.12 -3.63
CA SER A 210 -8.50 5.22 -4.35
C SER A 210 -9.70 4.71 -5.17
N ILE A 211 -9.49 3.66 -5.95
CA ILE A 211 -10.55 3.05 -6.78
C ILE A 211 -11.72 2.53 -5.92
N ALA A 212 -11.40 1.88 -4.80
CA ALA A 212 -12.44 1.39 -3.88
C ALA A 212 -13.22 2.54 -3.24
N LEU A 213 -12.53 3.61 -2.84
CA LEU A 213 -13.15 4.79 -2.23
C LEU A 213 -14.01 5.57 -3.21
N ASP A 214 -13.51 5.83 -4.41
CA ASP A 214 -14.27 6.50 -5.46
C ASP A 214 -15.49 5.68 -5.87
N SER A 215 -15.36 4.36 -5.95
CA SER A 215 -16.48 3.45 -6.20
C SER A 215 -17.52 3.50 -5.08
N LEU A 216 -17.12 3.48 -3.82
CA LEU A 216 -18.01 3.60 -2.66
C LEU A 216 -18.68 4.99 -2.61
N SER A 217 -17.93 6.02 -2.94
CA SER A 217 -18.42 7.40 -3.05
C SER A 217 -19.48 7.52 -4.16
N ALA A 218 -19.20 6.98 -5.34
CA ALA A 218 -20.17 6.95 -6.44
C ALA A 218 -21.48 6.24 -6.04
N ILE A 219 -21.37 5.08 -5.38
CA ILE A 219 -22.54 4.32 -4.89
C ILE A 219 -23.33 5.11 -3.83
N LYS A 220 -22.64 5.90 -2.99
CA LYS A 220 -23.26 6.65 -1.88
C LYS A 220 -23.92 7.96 -2.33
N TYR A 221 -23.29 8.68 -3.26
CA TYR A 221 -23.67 10.06 -3.60
C TYR A 221 -24.24 10.21 -5.01
N ALA A 222 -24.04 9.23 -5.89
CA ALA A 222 -24.65 9.19 -7.21
C ALA A 222 -25.59 7.98 -7.33
N LYS A 223 -26.24 7.83 -8.49
CA LYS A 223 -27.04 6.65 -8.81
C LYS A 223 -26.22 5.72 -9.70
N VAL A 224 -25.78 4.60 -9.16
CA VAL A 224 -24.98 3.61 -9.86
C VAL A 224 -25.79 2.35 -10.11
N THR A 225 -25.89 1.93 -11.38
CA THR A 225 -26.60 0.71 -11.79
C THR A 225 -25.60 -0.27 -12.43
N THR A 226 -25.61 -1.53 -12.01
CA THR A 226 -24.71 -2.55 -12.55
C THR A 226 -25.26 -3.10 -13.87
N ARG A 227 -24.46 -3.05 -14.93
CA ARG A 227 -24.72 -3.84 -16.14
C ARG A 227 -24.14 -5.25 -15.95
N ARG A 228 -25.00 -6.26 -16.11
CA ARG A 228 -24.65 -7.66 -15.88
C ARG A 228 -24.68 -8.46 -17.19
N ASN A 229 -23.76 -9.44 -17.30
CA ASN A 229 -23.77 -10.41 -18.39
C ASN A 229 -24.85 -11.50 -18.16
N ALA A 230 -24.93 -12.46 -19.09
CA ALA A 230 -25.87 -13.58 -19.02
C ALA A 230 -25.68 -14.48 -17.78
N GLU A 231 -24.50 -14.46 -17.18
CA GLU A 231 -24.18 -15.22 -15.97
C GLU A 231 -24.49 -14.42 -14.67
N GLY A 232 -25.02 -13.21 -14.80
CA GLY A 232 -25.33 -12.31 -13.70
C GLY A 232 -24.12 -11.56 -13.11
N LEU A 233 -22.96 -11.62 -13.77
CA LEU A 233 -21.74 -10.94 -13.32
C LEU A 233 -21.65 -9.51 -13.86
N SER A 234 -21.05 -8.62 -13.10
CA SER A 234 -20.85 -7.22 -13.51
C SER A 234 -19.88 -7.11 -14.68
N GLU A 235 -20.31 -6.47 -15.75
CA GLU A 235 -19.48 -6.08 -16.90
C GLU A 235 -19.18 -4.58 -16.94
N GLY A 236 -19.99 -3.77 -16.28
CA GLY A 236 -19.83 -2.33 -16.23
C GLY A 236 -20.86 -1.69 -15.31
N PHE A 237 -20.78 -0.36 -15.20
CA PHE A 237 -21.62 0.42 -14.34
C PHE A 237 -22.11 1.67 -15.07
N ASP A 238 -23.38 2.00 -14.93
CA ASP A 238 -23.98 3.25 -15.40
C ASP A 238 -24.11 4.18 -14.21
N ILE A 239 -23.51 5.37 -14.33
CA ILE A 239 -23.41 6.35 -13.25
C ILE A 239 -24.22 7.58 -13.66
N GLN A 240 -25.13 8.02 -12.79
CA GLN A 240 -25.94 9.24 -12.97
C GLN A 240 -25.75 10.13 -11.74
N GLY A 241 -25.26 11.34 -11.95
CA GLY A 241 -24.93 12.31 -10.90
C GLY A 241 -23.43 12.43 -10.62
N GLU A 242 -23.10 13.38 -9.77
CA GLU A 242 -21.72 13.68 -9.35
C GLU A 242 -21.46 13.09 -7.96
N PHE A 243 -20.20 12.80 -7.68
CA PHE A 243 -19.76 12.29 -6.40
C PHE A 243 -18.34 12.82 -6.08
N PRO A 244 -18.00 12.99 -4.79
CA PRO A 244 -16.67 13.40 -4.40
C PRO A 244 -15.66 12.29 -4.68
N CYS A 245 -14.48 12.65 -5.19
CA CYS A 245 -13.38 11.72 -5.45
C CYS A 245 -12.28 11.86 -4.41
N PHE A 246 -11.66 10.74 -4.05
CA PHE A 246 -10.55 10.66 -3.11
C PHE A 246 -9.32 11.42 -3.62
N GLY A 247 -8.57 12.02 -2.68
CA GLY A 247 -7.36 12.80 -3.00
C GLY A 247 -7.62 14.28 -3.30
N ASN A 248 -8.85 14.77 -3.14
CA ASN A 248 -9.24 16.16 -3.36
C ASN A 248 -9.59 16.92 -2.06
N ASN A 249 -9.16 16.41 -0.90
CA ASN A 249 -9.44 16.98 0.42
C ASN A 249 -10.95 17.17 0.67
N ASP A 250 -11.73 16.13 0.40
CA ASP A 250 -13.17 16.10 0.66
C ASP A 250 -13.48 15.09 1.78
N ASP A 251 -13.88 15.61 2.93
CA ASP A 251 -14.15 14.82 4.14
C ASP A 251 -15.18 13.70 3.92
N ARG A 252 -16.08 13.86 2.95
CA ARG A 252 -17.12 12.87 2.66
C ARG A 252 -16.54 11.55 2.15
N VAL A 253 -15.45 11.60 1.39
CA VAL A 253 -14.78 10.41 0.87
C VAL A 253 -13.56 10.04 1.73
N ASP A 254 -12.87 11.02 2.31
CA ASP A 254 -11.71 10.78 3.16
C ASP A 254 -12.09 9.98 4.41
N HIS A 255 -13.22 10.29 5.06
CA HIS A 255 -13.76 9.50 6.18
C HIS A 255 -14.11 8.06 5.78
N LEU A 256 -14.64 7.83 4.56
CA LEU A 256 -14.84 6.46 4.07
C LEU A 256 -13.52 5.68 4.00
N GLY A 257 -12.44 6.38 3.61
CA GLY A 257 -11.10 5.81 3.56
C GLY A 257 -10.57 5.42 4.93
N VAL A 258 -10.70 6.33 5.89
CA VAL A 258 -10.31 6.09 7.28
C VAL A 258 -11.06 4.89 7.84
N ASP A 259 -12.39 4.85 7.72
CA ASP A 259 -13.23 3.76 8.21
C ASP A 259 -12.88 2.41 7.58
N LEU A 260 -12.63 2.39 6.26
CA LEU A 260 -12.28 1.18 5.53
C LEU A 260 -10.93 0.61 5.97
N VAL A 261 -9.93 1.48 6.08
CA VAL A 261 -8.56 1.12 6.49
C VAL A 261 -8.54 0.63 7.93
N TYR A 262 -9.22 1.32 8.84
CA TYR A 262 -9.35 0.88 10.23
C TYR A 262 -10.07 -0.46 10.33
N PHE A 263 -11.18 -0.62 9.63
CA PHE A 263 -11.91 -1.89 9.62
C PHE A 263 -11.00 -3.05 9.20
N PHE A 264 -10.31 -2.93 8.08
CA PHE A 264 -9.45 -4.00 7.57
C PHE A 264 -8.25 -4.27 8.49
N SER A 265 -7.66 -3.22 9.05
CA SER A 265 -6.58 -3.34 10.04
C SER A 265 -7.03 -4.09 11.30
N GLU A 266 -8.21 -3.79 11.82
CA GLU A 266 -8.76 -4.48 13.01
C GLU A 266 -9.09 -5.95 12.70
N GLU A 267 -9.59 -6.27 11.50
CA GLU A 267 -9.81 -7.67 11.11
C GLU A 267 -8.47 -8.46 11.09
N LEU A 268 -7.41 -7.87 10.56
CA LEU A 268 -6.07 -8.50 10.56
C LEU A 268 -5.52 -8.71 11.97
N LYS A 269 -5.70 -7.74 12.87
CA LYS A 269 -5.21 -7.82 14.26
C LYS A 269 -5.88 -8.90 15.11
N LYS A 270 -7.08 -9.37 14.73
CA LYS A 270 -7.77 -10.48 15.41
C LYS A 270 -7.14 -11.84 15.16
N LEU A 271 -6.30 -11.95 14.15
CA LEU A 271 -5.80 -13.23 13.65
C LEU A 271 -4.42 -13.56 14.23
N PRO A 272 -4.13 -14.84 14.52
CA PRO A 272 -2.82 -15.25 15.01
C PRO A 272 -1.77 -15.08 13.92
N VAL A 273 -0.59 -14.59 14.30
CA VAL A 273 0.54 -14.39 13.39
C VAL A 273 1.75 -15.22 13.83
N TYR A 274 2.53 -15.67 12.85
CA TYR A 274 3.73 -16.46 13.09
C TYR A 274 4.76 -15.64 13.87
N LYS A 275 5.43 -16.27 14.84
CA LYS A 275 6.43 -15.64 15.74
C LYS A 275 5.91 -14.41 16.51
N ASN A 276 4.63 -14.33 16.78
CA ASN A 276 4.02 -13.16 17.43
C ASN A 276 4.38 -11.83 16.75
N ALA A 277 4.55 -11.85 15.43
CA ALA A 277 4.78 -10.64 14.67
C ALA A 277 3.61 -9.64 14.81
N ARG A 278 3.89 -8.37 14.76
CA ARG A 278 2.88 -7.31 14.87
C ARG A 278 2.29 -7.01 13.50
N PRO A 279 0.99 -7.21 13.28
CA PRO A 279 0.33 -6.78 12.04
C PRO A 279 0.41 -5.27 11.86
N THR A 280 0.85 -4.84 10.69
CA THR A 280 0.82 -3.44 10.25
C THR A 280 0.18 -3.36 8.87
N LEU A 281 -0.49 -2.26 8.56
CA LEU A 281 -1.13 -2.06 7.25
C LEU A 281 -0.36 -1.00 6.47
N SER A 282 0.01 -1.33 5.22
CA SER A 282 0.71 -0.42 4.32
C SER A 282 -0.22 0.03 3.19
N LEU A 283 -0.33 1.35 3.04
CA LEU A 283 -1.07 2.00 1.96
C LEU A 283 -0.04 2.58 1.00
N LEU A 284 0.01 2.07 -0.22
CA LEU A 284 0.97 2.61 -1.19
C LEU A 284 0.50 2.42 -2.63
N THR A 285 0.91 3.38 -3.46
CA THR A 285 0.80 3.34 -4.91
C THR A 285 2.15 2.95 -5.50
N ILE A 286 2.17 1.95 -6.37
CA ILE A 286 3.39 1.43 -6.98
C ILE A 286 3.13 1.04 -8.45
N THR A 287 4.19 0.80 -9.20
CA THR A 287 4.12 0.37 -10.60
C THR A 287 3.29 -0.89 -10.83
N SER A 288 3.20 -1.78 -9.84
CA SER A 288 2.32 -2.97 -9.90
C SER A 288 0.82 -2.62 -9.98
N ASN A 289 0.41 -1.36 -9.77
CA ASN A 289 -0.97 -0.92 -9.99
C ASN A 289 -1.43 -1.14 -11.44
N VAL A 290 -0.52 -1.14 -12.41
CA VAL A 290 -0.81 -1.56 -13.80
C VAL A 290 -1.30 -3.01 -13.85
N MET A 291 -0.63 -3.91 -13.12
CA MET A 291 -1.00 -5.33 -13.09
C MET A 291 -2.30 -5.57 -12.31
N TYR A 292 -2.52 -4.85 -11.22
CA TYR A 292 -3.78 -4.92 -10.49
C TYR A 292 -4.96 -4.46 -11.36
N GLY A 293 -4.78 -3.34 -12.08
CA GLY A 293 -5.78 -2.85 -13.03
C GLY A 293 -6.12 -3.86 -14.12
N LYS A 294 -5.11 -4.46 -14.75
CA LYS A 294 -5.30 -5.50 -15.79
C LYS A 294 -6.12 -6.69 -15.31
N LYS A 295 -6.01 -7.06 -14.03
CA LYS A 295 -6.74 -8.20 -13.43
C LYS A 295 -8.10 -7.84 -12.85
N THR A 296 -8.49 -6.56 -12.87
CA THR A 296 -9.72 -6.05 -12.26
C THR A 296 -10.70 -5.61 -13.33
N GLY A 297 -11.96 -6.02 -13.20
CA GLY A 297 -13.07 -5.61 -14.05
C GLY A 297 -13.34 -4.09 -13.99
N ALA A 298 -14.35 -3.62 -14.70
CA ALA A 298 -14.84 -2.26 -14.55
C ALA A 298 -15.32 -2.01 -13.11
N THR A 299 -15.20 -0.78 -12.63
CA THR A 299 -15.54 -0.40 -11.24
C THR A 299 -16.59 0.71 -11.18
N PRO A 300 -17.35 0.80 -10.08
CA PRO A 300 -18.47 1.76 -9.93
C PRO A 300 -18.11 3.23 -10.03
N ASP A 301 -16.83 3.61 -9.92
CA ASP A 301 -16.30 4.96 -10.15
C ASP A 301 -16.18 5.35 -11.64
N GLY A 302 -16.45 4.41 -12.55
CA GLY A 302 -16.33 4.62 -14.00
C GLY A 302 -15.03 4.11 -14.62
N ARG A 303 -14.08 3.57 -13.83
CA ARG A 303 -12.86 2.97 -14.35
C ARG A 303 -13.21 1.76 -15.24
N ALA A 304 -12.73 1.75 -16.47
CA ALA A 304 -12.93 0.64 -17.38
C ALA A 304 -12.12 -0.60 -16.99
N LYS A 305 -12.61 -1.79 -17.41
CA LYS A 305 -11.91 -3.06 -17.21
C LYS A 305 -10.47 -2.99 -17.77
N GLY A 306 -9.50 -3.42 -16.96
CA GLY A 306 -8.11 -3.54 -17.37
C GLY A 306 -7.29 -2.24 -17.31
N VAL A 307 -7.91 -1.10 -17.08
CA VAL A 307 -7.19 0.18 -16.87
C VAL A 307 -6.38 0.12 -15.58
N ALA A 308 -5.17 0.69 -15.58
CA ALA A 308 -4.32 0.75 -14.40
C ALA A 308 -5.05 1.44 -13.23
N PHE A 309 -4.68 1.09 -12.01
CA PHE A 309 -5.07 1.86 -10.84
C PHE A 309 -4.29 3.18 -10.81
N ALA A 310 -4.97 4.25 -10.44
CA ALA A 310 -4.35 5.56 -10.23
C ALA A 310 -3.61 5.62 -8.89
#